data_94590af3738fe40eed63c5de113bfc96
#
_entry.id   94590af3738fe40eed63c5de113bfc96
#
_cell.length_a   1.000
_cell.length_b   1.000
_cell.length_c   1.000
_cell.angle_alpha   90.00
_cell.angle_beta   90.00
_cell.angle_gamma   90.00
#
_symmetry.space_group_name_H-M   'P 1'
#
loop_
_entity.id
_entity.type
_entity.pdbx_description
1 polymer ?
#
loop_
_entity_poly.entity_id
_entity_poly.type
_entity_poly.pdbx_seq_one_letter_code
_entity_poly.pdbx_strand_id
1 'polypeptide(L)'
;CNNNNEWKELLELVIPQPLNIKPDIWMQITVPNEFQSIGTYNIGVTAGIETTLVPGDFIEGVNKMDINLVSSLHSKNSFLNAQYEKKDNNGNVLGIIKVEKPIEVLFEGANLDVYKKNTTPCSLDIDITEDFAYLFVGHWLPGDIGEDRKNVGLLVKAFLETFKNKTIKPSLILKTSIVGSSHMDREEIIKRLKAITSTVSSNDLPNIYLLHGDFTDNEMNELYNHEKIKSMISLTKGEGYGRPL
;
A
#
# COMPACT_ATOMS: atom_id res chain seq x y z
N CYS A 1 18.28 10.58 -4.65
CA CYS A 1 18.55 9.59 -5.69
C CYS A 1 19.81 8.86 -5.30
N ASN A 2 19.67 7.62 -4.86
CA ASN A 2 20.80 6.77 -4.52
C ASN A 2 21.58 6.47 -5.80
N ASN A 3 22.90 6.71 -5.76
CA ASN A 3 23.87 6.33 -6.79
C ASN A 3 24.06 4.79 -6.79
N ASN A 4 23.01 4.05 -7.08
CA ASN A 4 23.15 2.61 -7.28
C ASN A 4 23.50 2.37 -8.75
N ASN A 5 24.63 1.77 -9.01
CA ASN A 5 25.08 1.38 -10.36
C ASN A 5 24.05 0.53 -11.10
N GLU A 6 23.19 -0.20 -10.38
CA GLU A 6 22.10 -1.02 -10.93
C GLU A 6 21.08 -0.22 -11.77
N TRP A 7 20.81 1.05 -11.40
CA TRP A 7 19.87 1.89 -12.16
C TRP A 7 20.51 2.58 -13.36
N LYS A 8 21.85 2.64 -13.42
CA LYS A 8 22.55 3.34 -14.50
C LYS A 8 22.28 2.70 -15.85
N GLU A 9 22.35 1.38 -15.93
CA GLU A 9 22.08 0.63 -17.17
C GLU A 9 20.62 0.80 -17.61
N LEU A 10 19.65 0.83 -16.67
CA LEU A 10 18.25 1.06 -16.98
C LEU A 10 17.98 2.51 -17.43
N LEU A 11 18.68 3.49 -16.84
CA LEU A 11 18.55 4.90 -17.23
C LEU A 11 19.05 5.15 -18.65
N GLU A 12 20.05 4.36 -19.13
CA GLU A 12 20.56 4.44 -20.51
C GLU A 12 19.52 3.95 -21.54
N LEU A 13 18.52 3.16 -21.10
CA LEU A 13 17.43 2.67 -21.95
C LEU A 13 16.25 3.67 -22.04
N VAL A 14 16.27 4.74 -21.25
CA VAL A 14 15.20 5.75 -21.27
C VAL A 14 15.24 6.53 -22.57
N ILE A 15 14.15 6.49 -23.34
CA ILE A 15 14.00 7.21 -24.59
C ILE A 15 13.41 8.61 -24.27
N PRO A 16 14.16 9.70 -24.52
CA PRO A 16 13.71 11.06 -24.15
C PRO A 16 12.66 11.65 -25.12
N GLN A 17 12.42 10.98 -26.25
CA GLN A 17 11.48 11.43 -27.29
C GLN A 17 10.34 10.42 -27.46
N PRO A 18 9.14 10.85 -27.87
CA PRO A 18 8.07 9.93 -28.24
C PRO A 18 8.52 8.93 -29.31
N LEU A 19 8.06 7.70 -29.22
CA LEU A 19 8.32 6.68 -30.23
C LEU A 19 7.69 7.08 -31.56
N ASN A 20 8.50 7.08 -32.63
CA ASN A 20 8.04 7.34 -34.00
C ASN A 20 7.65 6.07 -34.76
N ILE A 21 7.84 4.89 -34.14
CA ILE A 21 7.54 3.59 -34.70
C ILE A 21 6.62 2.81 -33.77
N LYS A 22 5.80 1.94 -34.32
CA LYS A 22 5.00 0.99 -33.55
C LYS A 22 5.93 -0.10 -33.02
N PRO A 23 6.09 -0.29 -31.69
CA PRO A 23 6.91 -1.34 -31.16
C PRO A 23 6.27 -2.73 -31.36
N ASP A 24 7.06 -3.79 -31.43
CA ASP A 24 6.56 -5.15 -31.48
C ASP A 24 5.85 -5.51 -30.16
N ILE A 25 6.47 -5.16 -29.03
CA ILE A 25 5.93 -5.36 -27.70
C ILE A 25 5.81 -4.02 -26.98
N TRP A 26 4.64 -3.76 -26.40
CA TRP A 26 4.39 -2.65 -25.51
C TRP A 26 3.98 -3.16 -24.14
N MET A 27 4.74 -2.83 -23.10
CA MET A 27 4.39 -3.14 -21.72
C MET A 27 4.09 -1.86 -20.95
N GLN A 28 2.95 -1.82 -20.28
CA GLN A 28 2.55 -0.67 -19.47
C GLN A 28 2.24 -1.12 -18.04
N ILE A 29 2.90 -0.48 -17.08
CA ILE A 29 2.76 -0.77 -15.64
C ILE A 29 2.07 0.43 -14.99
N THR A 30 0.75 0.35 -14.83
CA THR A 30 -0.07 1.43 -14.27
C THR A 30 -1.47 0.92 -13.90
N VAL A 31 -2.40 1.84 -13.56
CA VAL A 31 -3.81 1.53 -13.36
C VAL A 31 -4.50 1.23 -14.70
N PRO A 32 -5.42 0.27 -14.78
CA PRO A 32 -5.95 -0.23 -16.06
C PRO A 32 -6.65 0.80 -16.93
N ASN A 33 -7.32 1.80 -16.36
CA ASN A 33 -7.99 2.86 -17.13
C ASN A 33 -7.02 3.70 -17.96
N GLU A 34 -5.72 3.68 -17.63
CA GLU A 34 -4.66 4.36 -18.40
C GLU A 34 -4.04 3.48 -19.50
N PHE A 35 -4.40 2.20 -19.57
CA PHE A 35 -3.83 1.30 -20.58
C PHE A 35 -4.12 1.74 -22.00
N GLN A 36 -3.09 1.66 -22.85
CA GLN A 36 -3.14 2.01 -24.26
C GLN A 36 -2.52 0.90 -25.11
N SER A 37 -3.22 0.53 -26.18
CA SER A 37 -2.74 -0.45 -27.17
C SER A 37 -1.85 0.25 -28.19
N ILE A 38 -0.54 0.32 -27.91
CA ILE A 38 0.46 1.03 -28.72
C ILE A 38 1.27 0.04 -29.58
N GLY A 39 1.60 -1.12 -29.03
CA GLY A 39 2.42 -2.13 -29.67
C GLY A 39 1.65 -3.06 -30.60
N THR A 40 2.39 -3.93 -31.26
CA THR A 40 1.79 -5.07 -31.97
C THR A 40 1.22 -6.09 -31.00
N TYR A 41 1.92 -6.33 -29.88
CA TYR A 41 1.49 -7.09 -28.73
C TYR A 41 1.59 -6.22 -27.47
N ASN A 42 0.50 -6.17 -26.68
CA ASN A 42 0.37 -5.25 -25.56
C ASN A 42 0.19 -6.00 -24.25
N ILE A 43 1.04 -5.70 -23.28
CA ILE A 43 1.06 -6.32 -21.94
C ILE A 43 0.69 -5.27 -20.91
N GLY A 44 -0.41 -5.46 -20.19
CA GLY A 44 -0.81 -4.64 -19.06
C GLY A 44 -0.32 -5.26 -17.75
N VAL A 45 0.31 -4.48 -16.89
CA VAL A 45 0.73 -4.91 -15.54
C VAL A 45 0.09 -3.97 -14.53
N THR A 46 -0.65 -4.52 -13.58
CA THR A 46 -1.32 -3.73 -12.55
C THR A 46 -1.41 -4.49 -11.23
N ALA A 47 -1.34 -3.76 -10.11
CA ALA A 47 -1.61 -4.32 -8.79
C ALA A 47 -3.09 -4.78 -8.63
N GLY A 48 -3.97 -4.32 -9.51
CA GLY A 48 -5.40 -4.58 -9.42
C GLY A 48 -6.10 -3.61 -8.46
N ILE A 49 -6.96 -4.14 -7.61
CA ILE A 49 -7.74 -3.35 -6.66
C ILE A 49 -7.85 -4.08 -5.31
N GLU A 50 -7.99 -3.33 -4.24
CA GLU A 50 -8.11 -3.86 -2.89
C GLU A 50 -9.55 -4.33 -2.55
N THR A 51 -10.54 -3.92 -3.33
CA THR A 51 -11.94 -4.29 -3.17
C THR A 51 -12.27 -5.59 -3.92
N THR A 52 -13.50 -6.09 -3.75
CA THR A 52 -13.94 -7.37 -4.36
C THR A 52 -14.26 -7.28 -5.84
N LEU A 53 -14.58 -6.08 -6.34
CA LEU A 53 -14.93 -5.84 -7.75
C LEU A 53 -14.18 -4.59 -8.25
N VAL A 54 -13.67 -4.69 -9.47
CA VAL A 54 -13.04 -3.55 -10.17
C VAL A 54 -14.11 -2.68 -10.84
N PRO A 55 -13.88 -1.37 -11.03
CA PRO A 55 -14.80 -0.50 -11.76
C PRO A 55 -14.80 -0.83 -13.28
N GLY A 56 -15.84 -0.40 -13.97
CA GLY A 56 -16.05 -0.73 -15.40
C GLY A 56 -14.95 -0.19 -16.33
N ASP A 57 -14.39 0.98 -16.05
CA ASP A 57 -13.28 1.58 -16.81
C ASP A 57 -11.98 0.76 -16.68
N PHE A 58 -11.76 0.05 -15.55
CA PHE A 58 -10.66 -0.89 -15.43
C PHE A 58 -10.84 -2.11 -16.35
N ILE A 59 -12.07 -2.60 -16.49
CA ILE A 59 -12.36 -3.70 -17.41
C ILE A 59 -12.16 -3.25 -18.86
N GLU A 60 -12.62 -2.06 -19.22
CA GLU A 60 -12.37 -1.49 -20.54
C GLU A 60 -10.87 -1.31 -20.81
N GLY A 61 -10.09 -0.97 -19.78
CA GLY A 61 -8.64 -0.85 -19.86
C GLY A 61 -7.94 -2.18 -20.11
N VAL A 62 -8.21 -3.22 -19.32
CA VAL A 62 -7.58 -4.54 -19.50
C VAL A 62 -7.96 -5.17 -20.85
N ASN A 63 -9.14 -4.85 -21.38
CA ASN A 63 -9.56 -5.34 -22.70
C ASN A 63 -8.82 -4.70 -23.88
N LYS A 64 -8.05 -3.61 -23.66
CA LYS A 64 -7.15 -3.02 -24.68
C LYS A 64 -5.83 -3.78 -24.82
N MET A 65 -5.49 -4.62 -23.84
CA MET A 65 -4.23 -5.35 -23.80
C MET A 65 -4.42 -6.77 -24.32
N ASP A 66 -3.35 -7.39 -24.84
CA ASP A 66 -3.41 -8.78 -25.31
C ASP A 66 -3.29 -9.77 -24.17
N ILE A 67 -2.56 -9.40 -23.12
CA ILE A 67 -2.49 -10.10 -21.83
C ILE A 67 -2.36 -9.09 -20.68
N ASN A 68 -2.92 -9.43 -19.53
CA ASN A 68 -2.82 -8.63 -18.32
C ASN A 68 -2.20 -9.45 -17.19
N LEU A 69 -1.28 -8.83 -16.44
CA LEU A 69 -0.61 -9.42 -15.30
C LEU A 69 -1.04 -8.68 -14.03
N VAL A 70 -1.47 -9.43 -13.03
CA VAL A 70 -1.91 -8.91 -11.73
C VAL A 70 -1.12 -9.56 -10.61
N SER A 71 -1.00 -8.89 -9.46
CA SER A 71 -0.14 -9.30 -8.36
C SER A 71 -0.65 -10.50 -7.56
N SER A 72 -1.96 -10.84 -7.66
CA SER A 72 -2.57 -11.86 -6.81
C SER A 72 -3.77 -12.54 -7.45
N LEU A 73 -4.12 -13.72 -6.92
CA LEU A 73 -5.36 -14.41 -7.29
C LEU A 73 -6.60 -13.59 -6.89
N HIS A 74 -6.54 -12.83 -5.79
CA HIS A 74 -7.60 -11.91 -5.40
C HIS A 74 -7.85 -10.88 -6.50
N SER A 75 -6.79 -10.18 -6.96
CA SER A 75 -6.90 -9.22 -8.07
C SER A 75 -7.45 -9.86 -9.34
N LYS A 76 -6.94 -11.03 -9.75
CA LYS A 76 -7.47 -11.78 -10.91
C LYS A 76 -8.98 -12.04 -10.76
N ASN A 77 -9.42 -12.53 -9.61
CA ASN A 77 -10.83 -12.83 -9.36
C ASN A 77 -11.70 -11.57 -9.32
N SER A 78 -11.19 -10.45 -8.78
CA SER A 78 -11.89 -9.17 -8.76
C SER A 78 -12.22 -8.66 -10.16
N PHE A 79 -11.32 -8.88 -11.14
CA PHE A 79 -11.56 -8.57 -12.54
C PHE A 79 -12.56 -9.55 -13.18
N LEU A 80 -12.35 -10.86 -13.00
CA LEU A 80 -13.16 -11.88 -13.68
C LEU A 80 -14.62 -11.92 -13.19
N ASN A 81 -14.86 -11.53 -11.93
CA ASN A 81 -16.21 -11.50 -11.35
C ASN A 81 -16.96 -10.19 -11.62
N ALA A 82 -16.27 -9.14 -12.09
CA ALA A 82 -16.90 -7.85 -12.36
C ALA A 82 -17.57 -7.83 -13.72
N GLN A 83 -18.86 -7.49 -13.74
CA GLN A 83 -19.66 -7.33 -14.96
C GLN A 83 -20.60 -6.14 -14.79
N TYR A 84 -20.74 -5.31 -15.83
CA TYR A 84 -21.58 -4.12 -15.80
C TYR A 84 -22.40 -3.97 -17.08
N GLU A 85 -23.61 -3.43 -16.96
CA GLU A 85 -24.36 -2.99 -18.12
C GLU A 85 -23.77 -1.70 -18.68
N LYS A 86 -23.39 -1.70 -19.97
CA LYS A 86 -23.05 -0.48 -20.70
C LYS A 86 -24.34 0.18 -21.18
N LYS A 87 -24.58 1.43 -20.76
CA LYS A 87 -25.77 2.20 -21.15
C LYS A 87 -25.38 3.40 -21.98
N ASP A 88 -26.25 3.80 -22.92
CA ASP A 88 -26.14 5.08 -23.60
C ASP A 88 -26.62 6.24 -22.72
N ASN A 89 -26.50 7.47 -23.22
CA ASN A 89 -26.94 8.67 -22.49
C ASN A 89 -28.45 8.70 -22.21
N ASN A 90 -29.25 7.84 -22.86
CA ASN A 90 -30.70 7.74 -22.71
C ASN A 90 -31.07 6.58 -21.74
N GLY A 91 -30.08 5.84 -21.21
CA GLY A 91 -30.30 4.72 -20.32
C GLY A 91 -30.55 3.38 -21.01
N ASN A 92 -30.47 3.29 -22.35
CA ASN A 92 -30.63 2.03 -23.05
C ASN A 92 -29.40 1.15 -22.88
N VAL A 93 -29.59 -0.13 -22.64
CA VAL A 93 -28.51 -1.11 -22.51
C VAL A 93 -27.90 -1.39 -23.88
N LEU A 94 -26.62 -1.07 -24.04
CA LEU A 94 -25.82 -1.32 -25.25
C LEU A 94 -25.12 -2.69 -25.22
N GLY A 95 -24.94 -3.28 -24.05
CA GLY A 95 -24.25 -4.54 -23.87
C GLY A 95 -23.74 -4.74 -22.43
N ILE A 96 -22.91 -5.75 -22.26
CA ILE A 96 -22.27 -6.07 -20.98
C ILE A 96 -20.76 -5.81 -21.09
N ILE A 97 -20.22 -5.03 -20.17
CA ILE A 97 -18.78 -4.85 -19.98
C ILE A 97 -18.30 -5.99 -19.08
N LYS A 98 -17.41 -6.83 -19.57
CA LYS A 98 -16.74 -7.90 -18.84
C LYS A 98 -15.32 -8.09 -19.37
N VAL A 99 -14.50 -8.82 -18.64
CA VAL A 99 -13.15 -9.18 -19.09
C VAL A 99 -13.23 -10.15 -20.29
N GLU A 100 -12.54 -9.79 -21.37
CA GLU A 100 -12.47 -10.58 -22.61
C GLU A 100 -11.03 -11.03 -22.93
N LYS A 101 -10.04 -10.43 -22.25
CA LYS A 101 -8.62 -10.70 -22.46
C LYS A 101 -8.03 -11.52 -21.32
N PRO A 102 -6.99 -12.32 -21.58
CA PRO A 102 -6.33 -13.11 -20.54
C PRO A 102 -5.84 -12.24 -19.38
N ILE A 103 -6.07 -12.71 -18.16
CA ILE A 103 -5.48 -12.15 -16.94
C ILE A 103 -4.72 -13.27 -16.23
N GLU A 104 -3.42 -13.06 -15.99
CA GLU A 104 -2.57 -14.02 -15.31
C GLU A 104 -1.98 -13.42 -14.04
N VAL A 105 -1.67 -14.27 -13.07
CA VAL A 105 -1.05 -13.85 -11.83
C VAL A 105 0.46 -13.85 -12.00
N LEU A 106 1.08 -12.67 -11.88
CA LEU A 106 2.50 -12.50 -11.70
C LEU A 106 2.72 -12.03 -10.26
N PHE A 107 2.99 -12.99 -9.38
CA PHE A 107 3.17 -12.70 -7.96
C PHE A 107 4.41 -11.81 -7.73
N GLU A 108 4.25 -10.75 -6.96
CA GLU A 108 5.35 -9.88 -6.59
C GLU A 108 6.19 -10.54 -5.49
N GLY A 109 7.52 -10.52 -5.67
CA GLY A 109 8.46 -11.08 -4.71
C GLY A 109 8.85 -10.06 -3.63
N ALA A 110 9.43 -10.57 -2.53
CA ALA A 110 10.12 -9.77 -1.54
C ALA A 110 11.65 -9.98 -1.66
N ASN A 111 12.42 -8.94 -1.32
CA ASN A 111 13.88 -9.04 -1.28
C ASN A 111 14.31 -9.78 0.00
N LEU A 112 14.47 -11.11 -0.10
CA LEU A 112 14.84 -11.97 1.02
C LEU A 112 16.32 -11.83 1.46
N ASP A 113 17.16 -11.15 0.69
CA ASP A 113 18.52 -10.81 1.11
C ASP A 113 18.51 -9.73 2.18
N VAL A 114 17.52 -8.86 2.15
CA VAL A 114 17.31 -7.79 3.14
C VAL A 114 16.28 -8.20 4.18
N TYR A 115 15.06 -8.54 3.75
CA TYR A 115 13.93 -8.85 4.65
C TYR A 115 14.00 -10.31 5.11
N LYS A 116 14.63 -10.52 6.25
CA LYS A 116 14.82 -11.83 6.87
C LYS A 116 14.92 -11.71 8.39
N LYS A 117 14.78 -12.83 9.06
CA LYS A 117 15.01 -12.88 10.50
C LYS A 117 16.48 -12.58 10.82
N ASN A 118 16.72 -11.57 11.64
CA ASN A 118 18.06 -11.25 12.11
C ASN A 118 18.60 -12.34 13.04
N THR A 119 19.89 -12.66 12.87
CA THR A 119 20.64 -13.56 13.78
C THR A 119 21.42 -12.79 14.84
N THR A 120 21.57 -11.47 14.67
CA THR A 120 22.23 -10.55 15.59
C THR A 120 21.19 -9.62 16.22
N PRO A 121 21.45 -9.11 17.44
CA PRO A 121 20.58 -8.09 18.03
C PRO A 121 20.37 -6.90 17.10
N CYS A 122 19.17 -6.32 17.17
CA CYS A 122 18.82 -5.11 16.43
C CYS A 122 19.74 -3.95 16.87
N SER A 123 20.26 -3.20 15.89
CA SER A 123 21.06 -2.01 16.13
C SER A 123 20.22 -0.73 16.16
N LEU A 124 18.96 -0.81 15.74
CA LEU A 124 18.03 0.31 15.74
C LEU A 124 17.63 0.66 17.17
N ASP A 125 18.13 1.80 17.64
CA ASP A 125 17.86 2.29 19.01
C ASP A 125 16.51 3.02 19.03
N ILE A 126 15.47 2.32 19.52
CA ILE A 126 14.14 2.89 19.75
C ILE A 126 13.84 2.79 21.24
N ASP A 127 13.71 3.93 21.90
CA ASP A 127 13.39 3.98 23.33
C ASP A 127 11.91 3.62 23.57
N ILE A 128 11.65 2.32 23.68
CA ILE A 128 10.35 1.75 24.03
C ILE A 128 10.41 1.23 25.46
N THR A 129 9.57 1.73 26.33
CA THR A 129 9.56 1.32 27.76
C THR A 129 8.88 -0.02 27.98
N GLU A 130 7.86 -0.35 27.18
CA GLU A 130 7.08 -1.58 27.29
C GLU A 130 7.82 -2.80 26.73
N ASP A 131 7.51 -3.99 27.27
CA ASP A 131 8.04 -5.27 26.78
C ASP A 131 7.26 -5.82 25.57
N PHE A 132 6.11 -5.24 25.27
CA PHE A 132 5.26 -5.61 24.15
C PHE A 132 4.84 -4.37 23.37
N ALA A 133 5.20 -4.33 22.09
CA ALA A 133 4.75 -3.29 21.16
C ALA A 133 4.03 -3.92 19.95
N TYR A 134 2.92 -3.30 19.56
CA TYR A 134 2.34 -3.47 18.23
C TYR A 134 3.00 -2.53 17.25
N LEU A 135 3.21 -2.97 16.02
CA LEU A 135 3.76 -2.16 14.94
C LEU A 135 2.70 -1.95 13.84
N PHE A 136 2.47 -0.70 13.49
CA PHE A 136 1.81 -0.32 12.23
C PHE A 136 2.82 0.31 11.29
N VAL A 137 2.80 -0.10 10.01
CA VAL A 137 3.59 0.50 8.93
C VAL A 137 2.66 0.90 7.80
N GLY A 138 2.73 2.16 7.38
CA GLY A 138 1.92 2.64 6.26
C GLY A 138 1.66 4.14 6.30
N HIS A 139 1.08 4.68 5.21
CA HIS A 139 0.68 6.08 5.16
C HIS A 139 -0.61 6.35 5.95
N TRP A 140 -0.66 7.48 6.63
CA TRP A 140 -1.89 7.99 7.22
C TRP A 140 -2.61 8.88 6.20
N LEU A 141 -3.43 8.26 5.39
CA LEU A 141 -4.12 8.93 4.30
C LEU A 141 -5.09 10.02 4.80
N PRO A 142 -5.48 11.00 3.95
CA PRO A 142 -6.55 11.94 4.24
C PRO A 142 -7.88 11.23 4.50
N GLY A 143 -8.72 11.85 5.31
CA GLY A 143 -10.05 11.36 5.69
C GLY A 143 -10.26 11.41 7.20
N ASP A 144 -11.52 11.42 7.62
CA ASP A 144 -11.92 11.32 9.02
C ASP A 144 -11.71 9.89 9.56
N ILE A 145 -11.93 9.71 10.87
CA ILE A 145 -11.77 8.39 11.51
C ILE A 145 -12.71 7.37 10.85
N GLY A 146 -12.12 6.33 10.27
CA GLY A 146 -12.83 5.27 9.58
C GLY A 146 -13.09 5.53 8.08
N GLU A 147 -12.76 6.71 7.56
CA GLU A 147 -12.93 7.04 6.15
C GLU A 147 -11.69 6.74 5.31
N ASP A 148 -10.49 7.01 5.84
CA ASP A 148 -9.25 6.66 5.12
C ASP A 148 -9.11 5.15 4.92
N ARG A 149 -8.51 4.76 3.79
CA ARG A 149 -8.34 3.34 3.42
C ARG A 149 -7.51 2.56 4.43
N LYS A 150 -6.48 3.18 4.99
CA LYS A 150 -5.57 2.55 5.97
C LYS A 150 -6.14 2.49 7.38
N ASN A 151 -7.20 3.25 7.67
CA ASN A 151 -7.86 3.31 8.97
C ASN A 151 -6.93 3.61 10.15
N VAL A 152 -5.88 4.42 9.95
CA VAL A 152 -4.89 4.69 11.01
C VAL A 152 -5.54 5.40 12.20
N GLY A 153 -6.41 6.37 11.95
CA GLY A 153 -7.16 7.05 13.01
C GLY A 153 -8.05 6.10 13.82
N LEU A 154 -8.73 5.16 13.15
CA LEU A 154 -9.54 4.13 13.81
C LEU A 154 -8.66 3.17 14.61
N LEU A 155 -7.50 2.75 14.07
CA LEU A 155 -6.54 1.91 14.77
C LEU A 155 -6.08 2.57 16.08
N VAL A 156 -5.65 3.83 16.01
CA VAL A 156 -5.22 4.60 17.19
C VAL A 156 -6.32 4.66 18.22
N LYS A 157 -7.54 5.02 17.82
CA LYS A 157 -8.69 5.10 18.75
C LYS A 157 -9.02 3.76 19.39
N ALA A 158 -9.12 2.70 18.58
CA ALA A 158 -9.40 1.35 19.06
C ALA A 158 -8.33 0.85 20.05
N PHE A 159 -7.04 1.13 19.73
CA PHE A 159 -5.93 0.77 20.60
C PHE A 159 -6.03 1.47 21.98
N LEU A 160 -6.23 2.79 21.99
CA LEU A 160 -6.39 3.57 23.21
C LEU A 160 -7.58 3.09 24.03
N GLU A 161 -8.74 2.89 23.41
CA GLU A 161 -9.96 2.42 24.09
C GLU A 161 -9.79 1.01 24.66
N THR A 162 -9.07 0.13 23.97
CA THR A 162 -8.86 -1.27 24.40
C THR A 162 -7.95 -1.35 25.61
N PHE A 163 -6.90 -0.54 25.67
CA PHE A 163 -5.85 -0.67 26.67
C PHE A 163 -5.87 0.42 27.75
N LYS A 164 -6.79 1.41 27.69
CA LYS A 164 -6.95 2.38 28.77
C LYS A 164 -7.28 1.68 30.09
N ASN A 165 -6.74 2.20 31.19
CA ASN A 165 -6.97 1.72 32.56
C ASN A 165 -6.57 0.26 32.80
N LYS A 166 -5.76 -0.34 31.94
CA LYS A 166 -5.20 -1.68 32.17
C LYS A 166 -3.92 -1.60 33.00
N THR A 167 -3.72 -2.57 33.86
CA THR A 167 -2.50 -2.67 34.69
C THR A 167 -1.26 -2.89 33.83
N ILE A 168 -1.39 -3.73 32.79
CA ILE A 168 -0.33 -4.00 31.82
C ILE A 168 -0.83 -3.48 30.48
N LYS A 169 -0.10 -2.55 29.89
CA LYS A 169 -0.41 -1.93 28.60
C LYS A 169 0.70 -2.23 27.60
N PRO A 170 0.39 -2.73 26.41
CA PRO A 170 1.34 -2.72 25.33
C PRO A 170 1.50 -1.27 24.80
N SER A 171 2.52 -1.04 24.00
CA SER A 171 2.63 0.18 23.19
C SER A 171 2.21 -0.04 21.74
N LEU A 172 1.92 1.06 21.05
CA LEU A 172 1.70 1.10 19.61
C LEU A 172 2.79 1.94 18.95
N ILE A 173 3.53 1.35 18.04
CA ILE A 173 4.51 2.03 17.22
C ILE A 173 3.86 2.33 15.87
N LEU A 174 3.84 3.60 15.49
CA LEU A 174 3.36 4.07 14.20
C LEU A 174 4.55 4.47 13.34
N LYS A 175 4.98 3.62 12.42
CA LYS A 175 5.88 3.98 11.32
C LYS A 175 5.03 4.53 10.18
N THR A 176 4.81 5.84 10.19
CA THR A 176 3.84 6.48 9.29
C THR A 176 4.29 7.85 8.81
N SER A 177 3.75 8.25 7.66
CA SER A 177 3.79 9.60 7.08
C SER A 177 2.47 9.87 6.38
N ILE A 178 2.17 11.13 6.05
CA ILE A 178 1.00 11.51 5.24
C ILE A 178 1.42 11.59 3.77
N VAL A 179 2.37 12.47 3.46
CA VAL A 179 2.86 12.71 2.10
C VAL A 179 4.35 12.42 1.99
N GLY A 180 5.11 12.60 3.07
CA GLY A 180 6.56 12.46 3.07
C GLY A 180 7.17 12.63 4.44
N SER A 181 8.47 12.97 4.49
CA SER A 181 9.27 13.02 5.73
C SER A 181 9.50 14.44 6.23
N SER A 182 8.65 15.40 5.86
CA SER A 182 8.83 16.80 6.26
C SER A 182 8.44 17.04 7.73
N HIS A 183 8.99 18.08 8.32
CA HIS A 183 8.60 18.52 9.67
C HIS A 183 7.10 18.87 9.75
N MET A 184 6.55 19.48 8.72
CA MET A 184 5.10 19.81 8.66
C MET A 184 4.24 18.56 8.65
N ASP A 185 4.65 17.51 7.94
CA ASP A 185 3.98 16.22 7.91
C ASP A 185 3.93 15.60 9.33
N ARG A 186 5.06 15.62 10.02
CA ARG A 186 5.18 15.14 11.39
C ARG A 186 4.25 15.90 12.36
N GLU A 187 4.22 17.21 12.28
CA GLU A 187 3.37 18.06 13.14
C GLU A 187 1.86 17.77 12.89
N GLU A 188 1.47 17.58 11.66
CA GLU A 188 0.08 17.21 11.34
C GLU A 188 -0.30 15.82 11.91
N ILE A 189 0.61 14.84 11.86
CA ILE A 189 0.39 13.53 12.50
C ILE A 189 0.22 13.68 14.00
N ILE A 190 1.09 14.45 14.66
CA ILE A 190 1.01 14.72 16.10
C ILE A 190 -0.31 15.40 16.46
N LYS A 191 -0.76 16.35 15.65
CA LYS A 191 -2.06 17.02 15.83
C LYS A 191 -3.22 16.03 15.74
N ARG A 192 -3.22 15.14 14.76
CA ARG A 192 -4.23 14.06 14.63
C ARG A 192 -4.21 13.12 15.84
N LEU A 193 -3.04 12.70 16.29
CA LEU A 193 -2.89 11.87 17.49
C LEU A 193 -3.49 12.54 18.71
N LYS A 194 -3.16 13.82 18.96
CA LYS A 194 -3.72 14.61 20.07
C LYS A 194 -5.23 14.73 19.98
N ALA A 195 -5.76 14.99 18.79
CA ALA A 195 -7.22 15.08 18.57
C ALA A 195 -7.91 13.76 18.90
N ILE A 196 -7.38 12.61 18.47
CA ILE A 196 -7.95 11.31 18.79
C ILE A 196 -7.83 11.01 20.28
N THR A 197 -6.67 11.25 20.88
CA THR A 197 -6.41 11.01 22.31
C THR A 197 -7.39 11.79 23.18
N SER A 198 -7.71 13.04 22.82
CA SER A 198 -8.66 13.88 23.57
C SER A 198 -10.10 13.35 23.55
N THR A 199 -10.44 12.45 22.61
CA THR A 199 -11.77 11.80 22.56
C THR A 199 -11.88 10.59 23.48
N VAL A 200 -10.79 10.12 24.06
CA VAL A 200 -10.78 8.96 24.94
C VAL A 200 -10.88 9.39 26.39
N SER A 201 -11.96 8.98 27.06
CA SER A 201 -12.25 9.37 28.45
C SER A 201 -11.37 8.57 29.42
N SER A 202 -10.10 8.91 29.55
CA SER A 202 -9.18 8.39 30.55
C SER A 202 -7.90 9.19 30.58
N ASN A 203 -7.26 9.29 31.74
CA ASN A 203 -5.91 9.84 31.93
C ASN A 203 -4.85 8.73 32.00
N ASP A 204 -5.27 7.46 32.04
CA ASP A 204 -4.39 6.29 32.11
C ASP A 204 -4.44 5.53 30.78
N LEU A 205 -3.68 6.01 29.80
CA LEU A 205 -3.64 5.51 28.42
C LEU A 205 -2.34 4.75 28.14
N PRO A 206 -2.36 3.81 27.16
CA PRO A 206 -1.14 3.19 26.63
C PRO A 206 -0.31 4.19 25.83
N ASN A 207 1.00 3.95 25.74
CA ASN A 207 1.90 4.77 24.97
C ASN A 207 1.77 4.54 23.46
N ILE A 208 1.92 5.61 22.69
CA ILE A 208 2.02 5.58 21.23
C ILE A 208 3.32 6.26 20.83
N TYR A 209 4.15 5.55 20.09
CA TYR A 209 5.42 6.03 19.56
C TYR A 209 5.29 6.34 18.08
N LEU A 210 5.70 7.52 17.65
CA LEU A 210 5.72 7.92 16.26
C LEU A 210 7.13 7.80 15.69
N LEU A 211 7.31 6.90 14.74
CA LEU A 211 8.51 6.81 13.91
C LEU A 211 8.23 7.50 12.57
N HIS A 212 8.66 8.74 12.47
CA HIS A 212 8.50 9.57 11.27
C HIS A 212 9.86 9.76 10.59
N GLY A 213 9.87 9.75 9.27
CA GLY A 213 11.10 9.88 8.47
C GLY A 213 11.28 8.69 7.53
N ASP A 214 12.27 8.81 6.64
CA ASP A 214 12.60 7.75 5.71
C ASP A 214 13.56 6.75 6.40
N PHE A 215 13.25 5.49 6.25
CA PHE A 215 14.09 4.39 6.70
C PHE A 215 14.62 3.67 5.46
N THR A 216 15.87 3.26 5.51
CA THR A 216 16.44 2.32 4.55
C THR A 216 15.80 0.94 4.71
N ASP A 217 15.92 0.09 3.70
CA ASP A 217 15.43 -1.29 3.77
C ASP A 217 16.04 -2.05 4.95
N ASN A 218 17.32 -1.84 5.25
CA ASN A 218 17.96 -2.46 6.41
C ASN A 218 17.38 -1.97 7.74
N GLU A 219 17.15 -0.67 7.89
CA GLU A 219 16.50 -0.11 9.09
C GLU A 219 15.05 -0.60 9.22
N MET A 220 14.34 -0.77 8.11
CA MET A 220 13.01 -1.39 8.12
C MET A 220 13.07 -2.85 8.55
N ASN A 221 14.05 -3.62 8.04
CA ASN A 221 14.23 -5.00 8.48
C ASN A 221 14.59 -5.09 9.97
N GLU A 222 15.42 -4.18 10.48
CA GLU A 222 15.73 -4.10 11.90
C GLU A 222 14.50 -3.76 12.73
N LEU A 223 13.65 -2.83 12.26
CA LEU A 223 12.39 -2.50 12.91
C LEU A 223 11.47 -3.74 13.01
N TYR A 224 11.33 -4.51 11.94
CA TYR A 224 10.54 -5.75 11.95
C TYR A 224 11.12 -6.83 12.86
N ASN A 225 12.43 -6.83 13.09
CA ASN A 225 13.11 -7.78 13.97
C ASN A 225 13.33 -7.27 15.39
N HIS A 226 12.85 -6.07 15.74
CA HIS A 226 13.06 -5.48 17.04
C HIS A 226 12.42 -6.33 18.15
N GLU A 227 13.19 -6.62 19.22
CA GLU A 227 12.81 -7.59 20.24
C GLU A 227 11.51 -7.27 21.00
N LYS A 228 11.18 -5.98 21.15
CA LYS A 228 9.94 -5.53 21.80
C LYS A 228 8.74 -5.49 20.89
N ILE A 229 8.93 -5.54 19.57
CA ILE A 229 7.84 -5.63 18.59
C ILE A 229 7.42 -7.08 18.45
N LYS A 230 6.22 -7.39 18.94
CA LYS A 230 5.72 -8.77 19.00
C LYS A 230 4.64 -9.07 17.97
N SER A 231 4.02 -8.04 17.41
CA SER A 231 2.96 -8.20 16.42
C SER A 231 2.82 -6.98 15.53
N MET A 232 2.53 -7.22 14.27
CA MET A 232 2.02 -6.18 13.38
C MET A 232 0.51 -6.07 13.51
N ILE A 233 -0.02 -4.85 13.35
CA ILE A 233 -1.44 -4.58 13.39
C ILE A 233 -1.82 -3.64 12.25
N SER A 234 -2.89 -3.98 11.53
CA SER A 234 -3.45 -3.15 10.47
C SER A 234 -4.96 -3.29 10.45
N LEU A 235 -5.67 -2.17 10.31
CA LEU A 235 -7.11 -2.11 10.09
C LEU A 235 -7.42 -1.61 8.67
N THR A 236 -6.48 -1.77 7.74
CA THR A 236 -6.67 -1.38 6.35
C THR A 236 -7.89 -2.07 5.74
N LYS A 237 -8.64 -1.33 4.92
CA LYS A 237 -9.78 -1.88 4.16
C LYS A 237 -9.34 -2.81 3.02
N GLY A 238 -8.08 -2.77 2.66
CA GLY A 238 -7.47 -3.61 1.65
C GLY A 238 -6.06 -3.16 1.29
N GLU A 239 -5.30 -4.09 0.73
CA GLU A 239 -3.93 -3.91 0.25
C GLU A 239 -3.82 -4.53 -1.15
N GLY A 240 -3.16 -3.84 -2.08
CA GLY A 240 -2.85 -4.40 -3.39
C GLY A 240 -1.90 -5.58 -3.27
N TYR A 241 -0.69 -5.31 -2.80
CA TYR A 241 0.33 -6.33 -2.50
C TYR A 241 0.56 -6.52 -1.00
N GLY A 242 0.47 -5.44 -0.22
CA GLY A 242 0.69 -5.50 1.23
C GLY A 242 2.18 -5.44 1.62
N ARG A 243 3.00 -4.66 0.93
CA ARG A 243 4.45 -4.54 1.22
C ARG A 243 4.82 -4.35 2.69
N PRO A 244 4.01 -3.67 3.53
CA PRO A 244 4.31 -3.56 4.97
C PRO A 244 4.07 -4.83 5.76
N LEU A 245 3.37 -5.81 5.21
CA LEU A 245 3.01 -7.08 5.84
C LEU A 245 3.93 -8.20 5.35
#